data_f00c910cdfe31278ccff0097d66cb457
#
_entry.id   f00c910cdfe31278ccff0097d66cb457
#
_cell.length_a   1.000
_cell.length_b   1.000
_cell.length_c   1.000
_cell.angle_alpha   90.00
_cell.angle_beta   90.00
_cell.angle_gamma   90.00
#
_symmetry.space_group_name_H-M   'P 1'
#
loop_
_entity.id
_entity.type
_entity.pdbx_description
1 polymer ?
#
loop_
_entity_poly.entity_id
_entity_poly.type
_entity_poly.pdbx_seq_one_letter_code
_entity_poly.pdbx_strand_id
1 'polypeptide(L)'
;AEDDTHFSQDALKEISIMESLCNNILDELIIMDYDEFKYIVDKVDVMEDNIDKTQHQFAVNQLIRLKEKKCSTENSIIYTKILTDFERIGDHGLNIAESLYHIRKIMKQMKMIKPEIEEA
;
A
#
# COMPACT_ATOMS: atom_id res chain seq x y z
N ALA A 1 21.71 27.25 -0.56
CA ALA A 1 21.21 26.98 -0.99
C ALA A 1 21.04 25.89 -1.22
N GLU A 2 20.87 25.64 -0.87
CA GLU A 2 20.94 24.67 -0.73
C GLU A 2 20.28 23.87 -1.45
N ASP A 3 20.38 22.76 -1.43
CA ASP A 3 19.85 21.78 -2.25
C ASP A 3 18.56 21.35 -1.68
N ASP A 4 17.51 21.99 -2.07
CA ASP A 4 16.18 21.71 -1.58
C ASP A 4 15.60 20.44 -2.16
N THR A 5 16.35 19.78 -3.05
CA THR A 5 15.85 18.54 -3.66
C THR A 5 16.31 17.29 -2.90
N HIS A 6 17.12 17.47 -1.87
CA HIS A 6 17.59 16.33 -1.09
C HIS A 6 16.73 16.11 0.14
N PHE A 7 16.45 14.84 0.42
CA PHE A 7 15.78 14.46 1.66
C PHE A 7 16.83 14.09 2.71
N SER A 8 16.47 14.25 3.98
CA SER A 8 17.32 13.79 5.08
C SER A 8 17.42 12.26 5.04
N GLN A 9 18.42 11.74 5.74
CA GLN A 9 18.56 10.27 5.84
C GLN A 9 17.33 9.64 6.46
N ASP A 10 16.73 10.31 7.46
CA ASP A 10 15.53 9.78 8.09
C ASP A 10 14.37 9.75 7.12
N ALA A 11 14.20 10.80 6.31
CA ALA A 11 13.14 10.83 5.31
C ALA A 11 13.33 9.73 4.27
N LEU A 12 14.57 9.49 3.84
CA LEU A 12 14.86 8.44 2.87
C LEU A 12 14.54 7.06 3.44
N LYS A 13 14.83 6.83 4.72
CA LYS A 13 14.48 5.57 5.36
C LYS A 13 12.97 5.39 5.41
N GLU A 14 12.23 6.45 5.73
CA GLU A 14 10.79 6.40 5.79
C GLU A 14 10.19 6.07 4.42
N ILE A 15 10.70 6.69 3.37
CA ILE A 15 10.26 6.39 2.01
C ILE A 15 10.51 4.92 1.68
N SER A 16 11.67 4.42 2.04
CA SER A 16 12.03 3.01 1.80
C SER A 16 11.09 2.06 2.53
N ILE A 17 10.70 2.41 3.76
CA ILE A 17 9.77 1.60 4.53
C ILE A 17 8.40 1.58 3.85
N MET A 18 7.91 2.74 3.41
CA MET A 18 6.63 2.81 2.72
C MET A 18 6.65 1.99 1.43
N GLU A 19 7.74 2.06 0.69
CA GLU A 19 7.88 1.27 -0.52
C GLU A 19 7.81 -0.22 -0.23
N SER A 20 8.50 -0.66 0.81
CA SER A 20 8.48 -2.07 1.22
C SER A 20 7.09 -2.53 1.62
N LEU A 21 6.37 -1.69 2.37
CA LEU A 21 5.01 -2.04 2.80
C LEU A 21 4.08 -2.18 1.59
N CYS A 22 4.22 -1.30 0.61
CA CYS A 22 3.42 -1.38 -0.60
C CYS A 22 3.79 -2.61 -1.43
N ASN A 23 5.07 -2.91 -1.56
CA ASN A 23 5.52 -4.09 -2.29
C ASN A 23 4.99 -5.36 -1.66
N ASN A 24 4.88 -5.41 -0.34
CA ASN A 24 4.33 -6.58 0.33
C ASN A 24 2.88 -6.84 -0.07
N ILE A 25 2.09 -5.78 -0.19
CA ILE A 25 0.70 -5.93 -0.67
C ILE A 25 0.68 -6.45 -2.09
N LEU A 26 1.52 -5.88 -2.97
CA LEU A 26 1.57 -6.31 -4.36
C LEU A 26 2.00 -7.77 -4.47
N ASP A 27 2.95 -8.19 -3.63
CA ASP A 27 3.39 -9.58 -3.60
C ASP A 27 2.25 -10.52 -3.21
N GLU A 28 1.44 -10.12 -2.22
CA GLU A 28 0.29 -10.96 -1.84
C GLU A 28 -0.69 -11.11 -2.99
N LEU A 29 -0.92 -10.04 -3.75
CA LEU A 29 -1.84 -10.09 -4.87
C LEU A 29 -1.33 -11.02 -5.98
N ILE A 30 0.00 -11.02 -6.20
CA ILE A 30 0.59 -11.83 -7.25
C ILE A 30 0.49 -13.32 -6.93
N ILE A 31 0.66 -13.68 -5.67
CA ILE A 31 0.68 -15.09 -5.27
C ILE A 31 -0.67 -15.59 -4.74
N MET A 32 -1.74 -14.81 -4.97
CA MET A 32 -3.06 -15.20 -4.48
C MET A 32 -3.47 -16.59 -4.92
N ASP A 33 -3.97 -17.36 -3.95
CA ASP A 33 -4.60 -18.65 -4.21
C ASP A 33 -6.10 -18.40 -4.26
N TYR A 34 -6.73 -18.85 -5.34
CA TYR A 34 -8.15 -18.61 -5.54
C TYR A 34 -9.01 -19.18 -4.40
N ASP A 35 -8.57 -20.26 -3.78
CA ASP A 35 -9.34 -20.87 -2.71
C ASP A 35 -9.21 -20.12 -1.39
N GLU A 36 -8.25 -19.18 -1.30
CA GLU A 36 -7.98 -18.44 -0.08
C GLU A 36 -8.24 -16.95 -0.22
N PHE A 37 -9.03 -16.54 -1.20
CA PHE A 37 -9.28 -15.12 -1.44
C PHE A 37 -9.75 -14.39 -0.19
N LYS A 38 -10.63 -15.00 0.60
CA LYS A 38 -11.12 -14.34 1.81
C LYS A 38 -9.99 -14.08 2.78
N TYR A 39 -9.12 -15.07 2.96
CA TYR A 39 -7.95 -14.92 3.82
C TYR A 39 -7.03 -13.81 3.30
N ILE A 40 -6.82 -13.76 1.98
CA ILE A 40 -5.95 -12.77 1.37
C ILE A 40 -6.53 -11.36 1.55
N VAL A 41 -7.85 -11.20 1.38
CA VAL A 41 -8.50 -9.91 1.60
C VAL A 41 -8.27 -9.44 3.03
N ASP A 42 -8.49 -10.32 4.00
CA ASP A 42 -8.30 -9.96 5.41
C ASP A 42 -6.85 -9.57 5.68
N LYS A 43 -5.91 -10.30 5.09
CA LYS A 43 -4.49 -10.02 5.27
C LYS A 43 -4.11 -8.68 4.64
N VAL A 44 -4.58 -8.42 3.43
CA VAL A 44 -4.29 -7.16 2.73
C VAL A 44 -4.93 -5.99 3.47
N ASP A 45 -6.12 -6.20 4.04
CA ASP A 45 -6.78 -5.16 4.83
C ASP A 45 -5.91 -4.74 6.02
N VAL A 46 -5.32 -5.69 6.73
CA VAL A 46 -4.42 -5.39 7.84
C VAL A 46 -3.18 -4.67 7.33
N MET A 47 -2.63 -5.10 6.20
CA MET A 47 -1.45 -4.47 5.63
C MET A 47 -1.74 -3.03 5.19
N GLU A 48 -2.91 -2.79 4.61
CA GLU A 48 -3.32 -1.45 4.18
C GLU A 48 -3.51 -0.55 5.39
N ASP A 49 -4.11 -1.05 6.45
CA ASP A 49 -4.27 -0.29 7.67
C ASP A 49 -2.91 0.10 8.26
N ASN A 50 -1.93 -0.79 8.18
CA ASN A 50 -0.58 -0.50 8.66
C ASN A 50 0.09 0.57 7.80
N ILE A 51 -0.15 0.56 6.49
CA ILE A 51 0.35 1.62 5.60
C ILE A 51 -0.23 2.96 6.00
N ASP A 52 -1.53 3.01 6.26
CA ASP A 52 -2.18 4.27 6.67
C ASP A 52 -1.58 4.82 7.95
N LYS A 53 -1.40 3.95 8.94
CA LYS A 53 -0.84 4.38 10.22
C LYS A 53 0.60 4.84 10.08
N THR A 54 1.38 4.12 9.29
CA THR A 54 2.78 4.45 9.07
C THR A 54 2.91 5.75 8.30
N GLN A 55 2.08 5.94 7.27
CA GLN A 55 2.05 7.17 6.50
C GLN A 55 1.74 8.36 7.41
N HIS A 56 0.77 8.20 8.29
CA HIS A 56 0.40 9.27 9.22
C HIS A 56 1.58 9.61 10.14
N GLN A 57 2.26 8.61 10.67
CA GLN A 57 3.41 8.84 11.55
C GLN A 57 4.53 9.57 10.80
N PHE A 58 4.79 9.17 9.56
CA PHE A 58 5.85 9.79 8.78
C PHE A 58 5.49 11.22 8.40
N ALA A 59 4.21 11.50 8.16
CA ALA A 59 3.76 12.87 7.91
C ALA A 59 4.00 13.76 9.14
N VAL A 60 3.76 13.22 10.33
CA VAL A 60 4.05 13.93 11.57
C VAL A 60 5.54 14.19 11.71
N ASN A 61 6.37 13.17 11.43
CA ASN A 61 7.81 13.32 11.48
C ASN A 61 8.30 14.45 10.56
N GLN A 62 7.72 14.50 9.36
CA GLN A 62 8.12 15.54 8.40
C GLN A 62 7.69 16.92 8.88
N LEU A 63 6.51 17.02 9.49
CA LEU A 63 6.05 18.29 10.03
C LEU A 63 7.00 18.78 11.11
N ILE A 64 7.48 17.89 11.97
CA ILE A 64 8.45 18.23 13.00
C ILE A 64 9.74 18.74 12.36
N ARG A 65 10.23 18.03 11.33
CA ARG A 65 11.45 18.45 10.63
C ARG A 65 11.28 19.85 10.00
N LEU A 66 10.09 20.11 9.46
CA LEU A 66 9.81 21.41 8.86
C LEU A 66 9.81 22.51 9.94
N LYS A 67 9.18 22.26 11.08
CA LYS A 67 9.15 23.23 12.17
C LYS A 67 10.55 23.48 12.73
N GLU A 68 11.39 22.48 12.74
CA GLU A 68 12.77 22.61 13.22
C GLU A 68 13.71 23.13 12.14
N LYS A 69 13.16 23.48 10.98
CA LYS A 69 13.92 24.03 9.85
C LYS A 69 14.99 23.07 9.35
N LYS A 70 14.69 21.77 9.45
CA LYS A 70 15.59 20.73 8.95
C LYS A 70 15.28 20.34 7.51
N CYS A 71 14.22 20.87 6.95
CA CYS A 71 13.88 20.70 5.54
C CYS A 71 13.15 21.95 5.07
N SER A 72 13.14 22.14 3.74
CA SER A 72 12.45 23.28 3.13
C SER A 72 10.97 22.98 2.96
N THR A 73 10.20 24.01 2.72
CA THR A 73 8.77 23.87 2.42
C THR A 73 8.59 23.07 1.13
N GLU A 74 9.39 23.37 0.11
CA GLU A 74 9.30 22.63 -1.16
C GLU A 74 9.61 21.16 -0.98
N ASN A 75 10.63 20.85 -0.20
CA ASN A 75 11.01 19.49 0.09
C ASN A 75 9.87 18.76 0.80
N SER A 76 9.21 19.44 1.74
CA SER A 76 8.08 18.85 2.47
C SER A 76 6.89 18.57 1.57
N ILE A 77 6.63 19.45 0.59
CA ILE A 77 5.54 19.23 -0.34
C ILE A 77 5.79 17.96 -1.16
N ILE A 78 7.01 17.81 -1.66
CA ILE A 78 7.37 16.64 -2.45
C ILE A 78 7.28 15.37 -1.59
N TYR A 79 7.80 15.43 -0.39
CA TYR A 79 7.78 14.28 0.52
C TYR A 79 6.34 13.85 0.83
N THR A 80 5.48 14.82 1.13
CA THR A 80 4.07 14.54 1.44
C THR A 80 3.37 13.89 0.24
N LYS A 81 3.68 14.37 -0.97
CA LYS A 81 3.10 13.75 -2.16
C LYS A 81 3.55 12.30 -2.32
N ILE A 82 4.81 12.01 -2.06
CA ILE A 82 5.33 10.65 -2.12
C ILE A 82 4.58 9.76 -1.14
N LEU A 83 4.40 10.22 0.10
CA LEU A 83 3.67 9.45 1.11
C LEU A 83 2.22 9.19 0.67
N THR A 84 1.57 10.21 0.12
CA THR A 84 0.20 10.09 -0.34
C THR A 84 0.09 9.08 -1.48
N ASP A 85 1.06 9.10 -2.39
CA ASP A 85 1.06 8.16 -3.51
C ASP A 85 1.23 6.72 -3.02
N PHE A 86 2.08 6.49 -2.03
CA PHE A 86 2.22 5.15 -1.45
C PHE A 86 0.94 4.69 -0.78
N GLU A 87 0.28 5.59 -0.05
CA GLU A 87 -0.97 5.27 0.61
C GLU A 87 -2.05 4.89 -0.41
N ARG A 88 -2.05 5.58 -1.55
CA ARG A 88 -2.98 5.27 -2.63
C ARG A 88 -2.69 3.91 -3.26
N ILE A 89 -1.43 3.53 -3.38
CA ILE A 89 -1.08 2.19 -3.86
C ILE A 89 -1.66 1.13 -2.91
N GLY A 90 -1.54 1.35 -1.61
CA GLY A 90 -2.12 0.44 -0.63
C GLY A 90 -3.63 0.33 -0.77
N ASP A 91 -4.32 1.47 -0.91
CA ASP A 91 -5.77 1.49 -1.09
C ASP A 91 -6.18 0.71 -2.34
N HIS A 92 -5.48 0.93 -3.45
CA HIS A 92 -5.77 0.22 -4.69
C HIS A 92 -5.52 -1.28 -4.54
N GLY A 93 -4.48 -1.65 -3.80
CA GLY A 93 -4.20 -3.06 -3.55
C GLY A 93 -5.34 -3.74 -2.82
N LEU A 94 -5.87 -3.09 -1.79
CA LEU A 94 -7.01 -3.63 -1.05
C LEU A 94 -8.25 -3.72 -1.95
N ASN A 95 -8.50 -2.67 -2.73
CA ASN A 95 -9.65 -2.67 -3.65
C ASN A 95 -9.55 -3.81 -4.66
N ILE A 96 -8.37 -4.08 -5.17
CA ILE A 96 -8.15 -5.18 -6.10
C ILE A 96 -8.46 -6.52 -5.42
N ALA A 97 -7.94 -6.70 -4.21
CA ALA A 97 -8.17 -7.94 -3.47
C ALA A 97 -9.66 -8.17 -3.22
N GLU A 98 -10.37 -7.11 -2.82
CA GLU A 98 -11.81 -7.20 -2.55
C GLU A 98 -12.59 -7.50 -3.82
N SER A 99 -12.20 -6.88 -4.93
CA SER A 99 -12.86 -7.12 -6.21
C SER A 99 -12.66 -8.55 -6.69
N LEU A 100 -11.46 -9.07 -6.56
CA LEU A 100 -11.17 -10.45 -6.94
C LEU A 100 -11.95 -11.43 -6.08
N TYR A 101 -12.04 -11.18 -4.78
CA TYR A 101 -12.83 -12.00 -3.89
C TYR A 101 -14.30 -12.00 -4.30
N HIS A 102 -14.81 -10.81 -4.60
CA HIS A 102 -16.22 -10.66 -4.99
C HIS A 102 -16.51 -11.40 -6.30
N ILE A 103 -15.63 -11.25 -7.29
CA ILE A 103 -15.75 -11.95 -8.56
C ILE A 103 -15.78 -13.46 -8.34
N ARG A 104 -14.85 -13.94 -7.53
CA ARG A 104 -14.75 -15.37 -7.25
C ARG A 104 -16.01 -15.90 -6.59
N LYS A 105 -16.57 -15.11 -5.66
CA LYS A 105 -17.79 -15.48 -4.97
C LYS A 105 -18.97 -15.59 -5.93
N ILE A 106 -19.11 -14.60 -6.82
CA ILE A 106 -20.16 -14.62 -7.83
C ILE A 106 -20.02 -15.85 -8.73
N MET A 107 -18.82 -16.11 -9.19
CA MET A 107 -18.58 -17.22 -10.09
C MET A 107 -18.93 -18.55 -9.44
N LYS A 108 -18.62 -18.70 -8.16
CA LYS A 108 -19.01 -19.91 -7.42
C LYS A 108 -20.53 -20.02 -7.29
N GLN A 109 -21.20 -18.92 -6.99
CA GLN A 109 -22.66 -18.93 -6.85
C GLN A 109 -23.35 -19.29 -8.15
N MET A 110 -22.76 -18.89 -9.27
CA MET A 110 -23.30 -19.23 -10.58
C MET A 110 -22.78 -20.55 -11.11
N LYS A 111 -21.98 -21.24 -10.30
CA LYS A 111 -21.41 -22.53 -10.68
C LYS A 111 -20.53 -22.42 -11.93
N MET A 112 -19.90 -21.28 -12.09
CA MET A 112 -19.00 -21.04 -13.23
C MET A 112 -17.63 -21.64 -12.98
N ILE A 113 -17.27 -21.92 -11.70
CA ILE A 113 -16.01 -22.52 -11.33
C ILE A 113 -16.33 -23.79 -10.59
N LYS A 114 -15.88 -24.92 -11.12
CA LYS A 114 -16.03 -26.20 -10.47
C LYS A 114 -14.77 -26.99 -10.72
N PRO A 115 -14.37 -27.82 -9.77
CA PRO A 115 -13.19 -28.66 -9.97
C PRO A 115 -13.28 -29.50 -11.23
N GLU A 116 -14.49 -30.00 -11.53
CA GLU A 116 -14.65 -30.89 -12.67
C GLU A 116 -14.67 -30.14 -13.98
N ILE A 117 -14.76 -28.82 -13.97
CA ILE A 117 -14.75 -28.08 -15.23
C ILE A 117 -13.37 -28.14 -15.86
N GLU A 118 -12.36 -28.05 -15.06
CA GLU A 118 -11.01 -28.05 -15.55
C GLU A 118 -10.67 -29.35 -16.23
N GLU A 119 -11.39 -30.39 -15.91
CA GLU A 119 -11.13 -31.69 -16.47
C GLU A 119 -11.88 -31.93 -17.74
N ALA A 120 -12.78 -31.06 -18.07
CA ALA A 120 -13.62 -31.29 -19.24
C ALA A 120 -12.86 -31.04 -20.54
#